data_f25521146863da0e3762097bc89e26d3
#
_entry.id   f25521146863da0e3762097bc89e26d3
#
_cell.length_a   1.000
_cell.length_b   1.000
_cell.length_c   1.000
_cell.angle_alpha   90.00
_cell.angle_beta   90.00
_cell.angle_gamma   90.00
#
_symmetry.space_group_name_H-M   'P 1'
#
loop_
_entity.id
_entity.type
_entity.pdbx_description
1 polymer ?
#
loop_
_entity_poly.entity_id
_entity_poly.type
_entity_poly.pdbx_seq_one_letter_code
_entity_poly.pdbx_strand_id
1 'polypeptide(L)'
;MLVSRLLLAVVCAAPMVAACSVGGVSGPASEGSSPVIRSASASRSGPGPAPSFPATTPPGSPDIRKALDAAAFVTPSGQIVCELLASGARCDYFAQDKAWDAPEPANCDLNWGWSLYVDRTAGTSCVGDTIVTTAALNSGFDTWRKPADPTVDWNGIALAALPYGSTLLVDTFRCDSATTGVTCQNQSTGHGFFMSRESYRFF
;
A
#
# COMPACT_ATOMS: atom_id res chain seq x y z
N MET A 1 -3.38 42.38 33.35
CA MET A 1 -3.41 41.08 34.03
C MET A 1 -2.27 40.24 33.46
N LEU A 2 -1.32 39.88 34.33
CA LEU A 2 -0.06 39.23 33.97
C LEU A 2 -0.27 37.77 33.54
N VAL A 3 0.32 37.37 32.41
CA VAL A 3 0.44 35.96 32.03
C VAL A 3 1.89 35.51 32.23
N SER A 4 2.05 34.64 33.20
CA SER A 4 3.33 34.08 33.65
C SER A 4 3.90 33.12 32.61
N ARG A 5 5.13 33.36 32.15
CA ARG A 5 5.90 32.42 31.30
C ARG A 5 6.63 31.42 32.20
N LEU A 6 6.31 30.15 32.06
CA LEU A 6 7.06 29.07 32.67
C LEU A 6 8.09 28.55 31.65
N LEU A 7 9.36 28.80 31.92
CA LEU A 7 10.53 28.24 31.22
C LEU A 7 10.86 26.88 31.84
N LEU A 8 10.73 25.80 31.07
CA LEU A 8 11.28 24.48 31.46
C LEU A 8 12.65 24.31 30.81
N ALA A 9 13.67 24.22 31.65
CA ALA A 9 15.03 23.87 31.25
C ALA A 9 15.15 22.34 31.07
N VAL A 10 15.57 21.91 29.90
CA VAL A 10 15.94 20.50 29.64
C VAL A 10 17.41 20.31 29.86
N VAL A 11 17.75 19.48 30.85
CA VAL A 11 19.11 19.06 31.17
C VAL A 11 19.48 17.90 30.25
N CYS A 12 20.53 18.10 29.43
CA CYS A 12 21.14 17.03 28.64
C CYS A 12 22.10 16.23 29.54
N ALA A 13 21.83 14.94 29.73
CA ALA A 13 22.79 13.98 30.29
C ALA A 13 23.27 13.06 29.14
N ALA A 14 24.59 13.08 28.90
CA ALA A 14 25.27 12.18 27.98
C ALA A 14 25.64 10.87 28.70
N PRO A 15 25.52 9.70 28.03
CA PRO A 15 26.17 8.49 28.54
C PRO A 15 27.45 8.14 27.77
N MET A 16 28.36 7.61 28.53
CA MET A 16 29.72 7.18 28.21
C MET A 16 29.78 6.04 27.18
N VAL A 17 30.85 6.15 26.39
CA VAL A 17 31.38 5.11 25.50
C VAL A 17 32.03 4.00 26.34
N ALA A 18 31.64 2.74 26.10
CA ALA A 18 32.36 1.56 26.54
C ALA A 18 32.92 0.82 25.34
N ALA A 19 34.23 0.83 25.19
CA ALA A 19 34.98 0.04 24.23
C ALA A 19 35.13 -1.39 24.77
N CYS A 20 34.83 -2.41 23.97
CA CYS A 20 35.21 -3.79 24.22
C CYS A 20 36.06 -4.34 23.08
N SER A 21 37.15 -4.92 23.50
CA SER A 21 38.33 -5.34 22.77
C SER A 21 38.14 -6.62 21.95
N VAL A 22 38.93 -6.68 20.91
CA VAL A 22 39.32 -7.76 20.01
C VAL A 22 39.73 -9.03 20.74
N GLY A 23 39.18 -10.17 20.29
CA GLY A 23 39.72 -11.50 20.57
C GLY A 23 39.88 -12.24 19.23
N GLY A 24 41.12 -12.32 18.72
CA GLY A 24 41.48 -13.14 17.58
C GLY A 24 41.61 -14.61 17.99
N VAL A 25 41.05 -15.48 17.13
CA VAL A 25 41.38 -16.92 17.14
C VAL A 25 41.72 -17.33 15.73
N SER A 26 42.98 -17.67 15.53
CA SER A 26 43.50 -18.33 14.34
C SER A 26 43.23 -19.84 14.43
N GLY A 27 42.66 -20.43 13.40
CA GLY A 27 42.53 -21.88 13.26
C GLY A 27 42.66 -22.29 11.75
N PRO A 28 43.14 -23.51 11.43
CA PRO A 28 43.97 -23.79 10.30
C PRO A 28 43.24 -24.07 9.00
N ALA A 29 43.99 -23.90 7.91
CA ALA A 29 43.60 -24.20 6.55
C ALA A 29 43.26 -25.69 6.37
N SER A 30 42.17 -25.99 5.68
CA SER A 30 41.91 -27.27 5.05
C SER A 30 41.81 -27.05 3.56
N GLU A 31 42.77 -27.67 2.86
CA GLU A 31 42.73 -27.92 1.43
C GLU A 31 41.60 -28.91 1.11
N GLY A 32 40.92 -28.72 0.01
CA GLY A 32 40.04 -29.79 -0.48
C GLY A 32 39.06 -29.37 -1.55
N SER A 33 39.43 -29.66 -2.81
CA SER A 33 38.56 -30.06 -3.92
C SER A 33 37.66 -29.02 -4.57
N SER A 34 38.11 -28.55 -5.72
CA SER A 34 37.27 -27.91 -6.75
C SER A 34 36.17 -28.84 -7.24
N PRO A 35 34.90 -28.45 -7.21
CA PRO A 35 33.87 -29.10 -7.99
C PRO A 35 33.82 -28.53 -9.40
N VAL A 36 33.88 -29.43 -10.37
CA VAL A 36 33.67 -29.22 -11.78
C VAL A 36 32.35 -28.51 -12.04
N ILE A 37 32.42 -27.29 -12.58
CA ILE A 37 31.27 -26.56 -13.05
C ILE A 37 30.77 -27.21 -14.34
N ARG A 38 29.72 -28.01 -14.24
CA ARG A 38 28.91 -28.38 -15.41
C ARG A 38 28.04 -27.18 -15.76
N SER A 39 28.35 -26.53 -16.88
CA SER A 39 27.49 -25.55 -17.51
C SER A 39 26.15 -26.19 -17.87
N ALA A 40 25.15 -25.97 -17.05
CA ALA A 40 23.76 -26.22 -17.43
C ALA A 40 23.33 -25.06 -18.32
N SER A 41 23.09 -25.30 -19.59
CA SER A 41 22.41 -24.39 -20.50
C SER A 41 21.01 -24.11 -19.95
N ALA A 42 20.82 -22.95 -19.34
CA ALA A 42 19.52 -22.48 -19.00
C ALA A 42 18.80 -22.08 -20.30
N SER A 43 17.86 -22.90 -20.72
CA SER A 43 16.86 -22.52 -21.72
C SER A 43 16.11 -21.30 -21.18
N ARG A 44 16.29 -20.14 -21.81
CA ARG A 44 15.46 -18.95 -21.58
C ARG A 44 14.07 -19.27 -22.09
N SER A 45 13.20 -19.66 -21.19
CA SER A 45 11.75 -19.58 -21.43
C SER A 45 11.41 -18.09 -21.56
N GLY A 46 10.94 -17.69 -22.74
CA GLY A 46 10.44 -16.33 -22.97
C GLY A 46 9.26 -16.01 -22.05
N PRO A 47 8.93 -14.71 -21.88
CA PRO A 47 7.76 -14.32 -21.10
C PRO A 47 6.54 -14.99 -21.71
N GLY A 48 5.91 -15.88 -20.93
CA GLY A 48 4.63 -16.47 -21.29
C GLY A 48 3.57 -15.38 -21.43
N PRO A 49 2.52 -15.60 -22.27
CA PRO A 49 1.42 -14.65 -22.37
C PRO A 49 0.84 -14.38 -20.99
N ALA A 50 0.62 -13.10 -20.71
CA ALA A 50 0.01 -12.67 -19.46
C ALA A 50 -1.30 -13.43 -19.25
N PRO A 51 -1.56 -14.00 -18.06
CA PRO A 51 -2.80 -14.71 -17.80
C PRO A 51 -3.97 -13.73 -17.95
N SER A 52 -4.81 -13.98 -18.97
CA SER A 52 -6.10 -13.32 -19.12
C SER A 52 -7.01 -13.85 -18.01
N PHE A 53 -7.24 -13.05 -16.98
CA PHE A 53 -8.20 -13.39 -15.94
C PHE A 53 -9.61 -13.10 -16.48
N PRO A 54 -10.56 -14.04 -16.33
CA PRO A 54 -11.94 -13.74 -16.65
C PRO A 54 -12.42 -12.63 -15.72
N ALA A 55 -12.81 -11.51 -16.30
CA ALA A 55 -13.57 -10.49 -15.60
C ALA A 55 -14.96 -11.09 -15.30
N THR A 56 -15.09 -11.70 -14.14
CA THR A 56 -16.40 -12.12 -13.65
C THR A 56 -17.12 -10.89 -13.12
N THR A 57 -17.68 -10.11 -14.04
CA THR A 57 -18.64 -9.07 -13.70
C THR A 57 -19.95 -9.79 -13.36
N PRO A 58 -20.57 -9.56 -12.20
CA PRO A 58 -21.90 -10.02 -11.91
C PRO A 58 -22.88 -9.45 -12.97
N PRO A 59 -23.98 -10.14 -13.31
CA PRO A 59 -24.95 -9.66 -14.28
C PRO A 59 -25.69 -8.44 -13.69
N GLY A 60 -25.21 -7.26 -14.01
CA GLY A 60 -25.75 -5.94 -13.66
C GLY A 60 -24.82 -4.88 -14.24
N SER A 61 -25.36 -3.74 -14.65
CA SER A 61 -24.53 -2.61 -15.05
C SER A 61 -23.56 -2.26 -13.93
N PRO A 62 -22.27 -2.02 -14.20
CA PRO A 62 -21.31 -1.66 -13.17
C PRO A 62 -21.77 -0.40 -12.45
N ASP A 63 -21.76 -0.41 -11.10
CA ASP A 63 -22.08 0.76 -10.29
C ASP A 63 -20.88 1.71 -10.30
N ILE A 64 -20.84 2.58 -11.31
CA ILE A 64 -19.74 3.53 -11.49
C ILE A 64 -20.08 4.82 -10.74
N ARG A 65 -19.17 5.26 -9.90
CA ARG A 65 -19.24 6.48 -9.10
C ARG A 65 -18.12 7.41 -9.47
N LYS A 66 -18.34 8.71 -9.31
CA LYS A 66 -17.35 9.73 -9.64
C LYS A 66 -17.24 10.74 -8.50
N ALA A 67 -16.04 11.17 -8.23
CA ALA A 67 -15.75 12.38 -7.46
C ALA A 67 -14.95 13.35 -8.35
N LEU A 68 -15.02 14.65 -8.06
CA LEU A 68 -14.41 15.67 -8.91
C LEU A 68 -12.90 15.73 -8.73
N ASP A 69 -12.45 15.93 -7.50
CA ASP A 69 -11.04 16.23 -7.22
C ASP A 69 -10.36 15.18 -6.35
N ALA A 70 -11.11 14.59 -5.43
CA ALA A 70 -10.60 13.63 -4.47
C ALA A 70 -11.70 12.68 -3.99
N ALA A 71 -11.32 11.48 -3.63
CA ALA A 71 -12.19 10.51 -2.98
C ALA A 71 -11.38 9.62 -2.05
N ALA A 72 -12.02 9.13 -0.99
CA ALA A 72 -11.50 8.05 -0.18
C ALA A 72 -12.60 7.04 0.11
N PHE A 73 -12.21 5.79 0.25
CA PHE A 73 -13.13 4.72 0.62
C PHE A 73 -12.41 3.63 1.41
N VAL A 74 -13.16 2.88 2.16
CA VAL A 74 -12.72 1.60 2.73
C VAL A 74 -13.45 0.46 2.01
N THR A 75 -12.85 -0.71 1.93
CA THR A 75 -13.58 -1.92 1.50
C THR A 75 -14.63 -2.30 2.55
N PRO A 76 -15.75 -2.97 2.17
CA PRO A 76 -16.74 -3.44 3.15
C PRO A 76 -16.17 -4.37 4.23
N SER A 77 -15.05 -5.07 3.96
CA SER A 77 -14.32 -5.87 4.96
C SER A 77 -13.60 -5.02 6.01
N GLY A 78 -13.40 -3.74 5.75
CA GLY A 78 -12.63 -2.86 6.62
C GLY A 78 -11.11 -3.00 6.51
N GLN A 79 -10.58 -3.83 5.60
CA GLN A 79 -9.16 -4.19 5.58
C GLN A 79 -8.30 -3.32 4.66
N ILE A 80 -8.90 -2.77 3.61
CA ILE A 80 -8.20 -1.92 2.63
C ILE A 80 -8.86 -0.55 2.63
N VAL A 81 -8.06 0.49 2.78
CA VAL A 81 -8.48 1.87 2.61
C VAL A 81 -7.77 2.47 1.41
N CYS A 82 -8.50 3.22 0.59
CA CYS A 82 -7.97 3.83 -0.62
C CYS A 82 -8.29 5.32 -0.67
N GLU A 83 -7.37 6.07 -1.24
CA GLU A 83 -7.50 7.47 -1.60
C GLU A 83 -7.22 7.63 -3.09
N LEU A 84 -8.08 8.38 -3.77
CA LEU A 84 -7.93 8.77 -5.16
C LEU A 84 -7.86 10.30 -5.22
N LEU A 85 -6.84 10.79 -5.89
CA LEU A 85 -6.63 12.19 -6.21
C LEU A 85 -6.48 12.34 -7.72
N ALA A 86 -6.55 13.56 -8.23
CA ALA A 86 -6.24 13.83 -9.64
C ALA A 86 -4.78 13.49 -10.02
N SER A 87 -3.88 13.34 -9.02
CA SER A 87 -2.47 13.01 -9.21
C SER A 87 -2.14 11.53 -9.08
N GLY A 88 -3.05 10.71 -8.53
CA GLY A 88 -2.77 9.29 -8.27
C GLY A 88 -3.83 8.61 -7.42
N ALA A 89 -3.69 7.30 -7.29
CA ALA A 89 -4.43 6.52 -6.32
C ALA A 89 -3.46 5.75 -5.42
N ARG A 90 -3.79 5.66 -4.14
CA ARG A 90 -3.06 4.89 -3.14
C ARG A 90 -4.03 4.04 -2.35
N CYS A 91 -3.63 2.80 -2.05
CA CYS A 91 -4.34 1.95 -1.11
C CYS A 91 -3.39 1.41 -0.04
N ASP A 92 -3.90 1.35 1.17
CA ASP A 92 -3.24 0.79 2.33
C ASP A 92 -3.97 -0.47 2.79
N TYR A 93 -3.25 -1.56 2.98
CA TYR A 93 -3.74 -2.73 3.70
C TYR A 93 -3.35 -2.58 5.16
N PHE A 94 -4.28 -2.23 6.03
CA PHE A 94 -3.96 -1.88 7.41
C PHE A 94 -4.32 -2.95 8.46
N ALA A 95 -4.98 -4.03 8.06
CA ALA A 95 -5.14 -5.19 8.92
C ALA A 95 -3.81 -5.96 9.07
N GLN A 96 -3.65 -6.67 10.18
CA GLN A 96 -2.38 -7.34 10.50
C GLN A 96 -2.23 -8.75 9.90
N ASP A 97 -3.19 -9.17 9.07
CA ASP A 97 -3.32 -10.55 8.58
C ASP A 97 -2.96 -10.72 7.10
N LYS A 98 -2.28 -9.73 6.48
CA LYS A 98 -1.82 -9.88 5.10
C LYS A 98 -0.71 -10.92 4.98
N ALA A 99 -0.72 -11.65 3.86
CA ALA A 99 0.22 -12.73 3.57
C ALA A 99 1.45 -12.29 2.73
N TRP A 100 1.66 -10.99 2.55
CA TRP A 100 2.70 -10.44 1.69
C TRP A 100 3.30 -9.16 2.25
N ASP A 101 4.53 -8.85 1.82
CA ASP A 101 5.15 -7.55 1.95
C ASP A 101 5.63 -7.08 0.57
N ALA A 102 5.25 -5.87 0.20
CA ALA A 102 5.75 -5.26 -1.02
C ALA A 102 7.20 -4.83 -0.82
N PRO A 103 8.03 -4.81 -1.89
CA PRO A 103 9.44 -4.46 -1.78
C PRO A 103 9.64 -3.03 -1.31
N GLU A 104 10.77 -2.80 -0.65
CA GLU A 104 11.19 -1.47 -0.25
C GLU A 104 11.34 -0.56 -1.47
N PRO A 105 10.67 0.60 -1.49
CA PRO A 105 10.89 1.57 -2.55
C PRO A 105 12.25 2.24 -2.40
N ALA A 106 12.87 2.62 -3.51
CA ALA A 106 14.16 3.29 -3.50
C ALA A 106 14.11 4.59 -2.67
N ASN A 107 15.13 4.79 -1.83
CA ASN A 107 15.29 5.96 -0.96
C ASN A 107 14.11 6.17 0.01
N CYS A 108 13.58 5.12 0.59
CA CYS A 108 12.53 5.19 1.59
C CYS A 108 13.09 5.15 3.01
N ASP A 109 13.05 6.28 3.71
CA ASP A 109 13.42 6.40 5.12
C ASP A 109 12.20 6.26 6.07
N LEU A 110 11.04 5.88 5.54
CA LEU A 110 9.78 5.74 6.26
C LEU A 110 9.31 4.28 6.27
N ASN A 111 8.00 4.05 6.43
CA ASN A 111 7.41 2.72 6.40
C ASN A 111 7.04 2.30 4.97
N TRP A 112 7.03 1.00 4.72
CA TRP A 112 6.65 0.40 3.44
C TRP A 112 6.13 -1.03 3.65
N GLY A 113 5.79 -1.71 2.55
CA GLY A 113 5.40 -3.13 2.58
C GLY A 113 3.89 -3.38 2.59
N TRP A 114 3.07 -2.40 2.94
CA TRP A 114 1.62 -2.53 3.08
C TRP A 114 0.82 -1.49 2.28
N SER A 115 1.49 -0.55 1.65
CA SER A 115 0.90 0.54 0.88
C SER A 115 1.36 0.50 -0.57
N LEU A 116 0.40 0.52 -1.51
CA LEU A 116 0.64 0.52 -2.94
C LEU A 116 0.05 1.78 -3.56
N TYR A 117 0.70 2.27 -4.61
CA TYR A 117 0.23 3.45 -5.34
C TYR A 117 0.23 3.24 -6.86
N VAL A 118 -0.51 4.06 -7.55
CA VAL A 118 -0.41 4.29 -8.99
C VAL A 118 -0.54 5.79 -9.28
N ASP A 119 0.44 6.30 -10.02
CA ASP A 119 0.41 7.60 -10.68
C ASP A 119 0.56 7.40 -12.19
N ARG A 120 1.68 7.73 -12.81
CA ARG A 120 2.04 7.31 -14.18
C ARG A 120 2.56 5.89 -14.24
N THR A 121 3.04 5.38 -13.12
CA THR A 121 3.53 4.01 -12.89
C THR A 121 2.87 3.45 -11.64
N ALA A 122 3.08 2.18 -11.35
CA ALA A 122 2.62 1.58 -10.11
C ALA A 122 3.80 1.08 -9.28
N GLY A 123 3.66 1.14 -7.95
CA GLY A 123 4.74 0.74 -7.04
C GLY A 123 4.32 0.68 -5.58
N THR A 124 5.31 0.40 -4.73
CA THR A 124 5.18 0.46 -3.28
C THR A 124 5.31 1.90 -2.81
N SER A 125 4.42 2.35 -1.95
CA SER A 125 4.51 3.68 -1.34
C SER A 125 5.51 3.70 -0.19
N CYS A 126 6.28 4.79 -0.12
CA CYS A 126 7.06 5.17 1.06
C CYS A 126 6.18 6.07 1.93
N VAL A 127 5.78 5.63 3.11
CA VAL A 127 4.69 6.25 3.86
C VAL A 127 5.04 6.51 5.31
N GLY A 128 4.75 7.72 5.79
CA GLY A 128 4.87 8.07 7.21
C GLY A 128 3.68 7.60 8.03
N ASP A 129 2.49 7.56 7.41
CA ASP A 129 1.25 7.18 8.10
C ASP A 129 0.23 6.57 7.12
N THR A 130 -0.81 5.95 7.66
CA THR A 130 -1.92 5.40 6.89
C THR A 130 -2.86 6.50 6.40
N ILE A 131 -3.48 6.28 5.21
CA ILE A 131 -4.53 7.15 4.68
C ILE A 131 -5.89 6.98 5.38
N VAL A 132 -6.03 6.08 6.35
CA VAL A 132 -7.27 5.97 7.16
C VAL A 132 -7.62 7.30 7.81
N THR A 133 -6.64 8.03 8.35
CA THR A 133 -6.84 9.34 8.96
C THR A 133 -7.34 10.36 7.94
N THR A 134 -6.82 10.34 6.72
CA THR A 134 -7.30 11.21 5.63
C THR A 134 -8.75 10.90 5.27
N ALA A 135 -9.09 9.62 5.11
CA ALA A 135 -10.46 9.18 4.83
C ALA A 135 -11.44 9.54 5.96
N ALA A 136 -10.97 9.51 7.22
CA ALA A 136 -11.78 9.79 8.38
C ALA A 136 -12.03 11.29 8.62
N LEU A 137 -11.05 12.15 8.30
CA LEU A 137 -11.06 13.56 8.71
C LEU A 137 -11.43 14.53 7.57
N ASN A 138 -11.38 14.10 6.31
CA ASN A 138 -11.70 14.95 5.16
C ASN A 138 -13.15 14.79 4.72
N SER A 139 -14.00 15.70 5.17
CA SER A 139 -15.45 15.73 4.88
C SER A 139 -15.84 15.91 3.40
N GLY A 140 -14.91 15.98 2.48
CA GLY A 140 -15.18 16.11 1.05
C GLY A 140 -14.83 14.83 0.25
N PHE A 141 -14.22 13.86 0.87
CA PHE A 141 -13.71 12.66 0.17
C PHE A 141 -14.74 11.56 0.01
N ASP A 142 -15.92 11.72 0.57
CA ASP A 142 -17.04 10.77 0.47
C ASP A 142 -18.22 11.28 -0.38
N THR A 143 -18.06 12.37 -1.14
CA THR A 143 -19.11 12.97 -1.99
C THR A 143 -19.67 12.02 -3.04
N TRP A 144 -18.95 10.97 -3.39
CA TRP A 144 -19.37 9.89 -4.29
C TRP A 144 -20.38 8.92 -3.65
N ARG A 145 -20.49 8.94 -2.32
CA ARG A 145 -21.31 8.00 -1.55
C ARG A 145 -22.80 8.20 -1.78
N LYS A 146 -23.54 7.10 -1.86
CA LYS A 146 -25.01 7.09 -1.85
C LYS A 146 -25.52 6.91 -0.40
N PRO A 147 -26.71 7.42 -0.06
CA PRO A 147 -27.25 7.33 1.31
C PRO A 147 -27.38 5.91 1.86
N ALA A 148 -27.58 4.92 0.99
CA ALA A 148 -27.73 3.49 1.36
C ALA A 148 -26.42 2.74 1.42
N ASP A 149 -25.28 3.37 1.13
CA ASP A 149 -23.98 2.68 1.14
C ASP A 149 -23.55 2.33 2.56
N PRO A 150 -22.87 1.20 2.71
CA PRO A 150 -22.34 0.78 4.01
C PRO A 150 -21.28 1.76 4.52
N THR A 151 -21.07 1.71 5.82
CA THR A 151 -19.92 2.32 6.49
C THR A 151 -19.20 1.25 7.30
N VAL A 152 -17.92 1.48 7.55
CA VAL A 152 -17.10 0.70 8.45
C VAL A 152 -16.70 1.59 9.61
N ASP A 153 -16.90 1.10 10.83
CA ASP A 153 -16.44 1.82 12.02
C ASP A 153 -14.92 1.70 12.16
N TRP A 154 -14.29 2.84 12.35
CA TRP A 154 -12.88 2.93 12.69
C TRP A 154 -12.72 3.85 13.90
N ASN A 155 -12.51 3.24 15.07
CA ASN A 155 -12.36 3.96 16.34
C ASN A 155 -13.50 4.99 16.62
N GLY A 156 -14.74 4.61 16.31
CA GLY A 156 -15.90 5.47 16.48
C GLY A 156 -16.16 6.43 15.32
N ILE A 157 -15.37 6.38 14.24
CA ILE A 157 -15.56 7.17 13.03
C ILE A 157 -16.11 6.26 11.92
N ALA A 158 -17.25 6.63 11.34
CA ALA A 158 -17.87 5.89 10.25
C ALA A 158 -17.19 6.23 8.91
N LEU A 159 -16.34 5.36 8.40
CA LEU A 159 -15.71 5.47 7.10
C LEU A 159 -16.67 5.05 5.99
N ALA A 160 -16.71 5.78 4.87
CA ALA A 160 -17.51 5.45 3.71
C ALA A 160 -16.97 4.17 3.04
N ALA A 161 -17.77 3.13 2.94
CA ALA A 161 -17.37 1.89 2.26
C ALA A 161 -17.85 1.86 0.81
N LEU A 162 -16.94 1.58 -0.13
CA LEU A 162 -17.28 1.35 -1.54
C LEU A 162 -17.81 -0.08 -1.68
N PRO A 163 -19.11 -0.29 -1.99
CA PRO A 163 -19.68 -1.62 -2.09
C PRO A 163 -18.92 -2.52 -3.06
N TYR A 164 -18.86 -3.80 -2.76
CA TYR A 164 -18.29 -4.77 -3.71
C TYR A 164 -19.07 -4.77 -5.04
N GLY A 165 -18.34 -4.83 -6.14
CA GLY A 165 -18.86 -4.69 -7.50
C GLY A 165 -19.00 -3.24 -7.95
N SER A 166 -18.64 -2.27 -7.11
CA SER A 166 -18.64 -0.84 -7.46
C SER A 166 -17.27 -0.35 -7.92
N THR A 167 -17.28 0.65 -8.77
CA THR A 167 -16.12 1.37 -9.29
C THR A 167 -16.16 2.81 -8.80
N LEU A 168 -15.01 3.35 -8.41
CA LEU A 168 -14.83 4.77 -8.10
C LEU A 168 -13.82 5.40 -9.07
N LEU A 169 -14.16 6.59 -9.58
CA LEU A 169 -13.35 7.35 -10.52
C LEU A 169 -13.05 8.74 -9.96
N VAL A 170 -11.78 9.13 -10.06
CA VAL A 170 -11.32 10.52 -9.91
C VAL A 170 -10.38 10.80 -11.07
N ASP A 171 -10.75 11.73 -11.94
CA ASP A 171 -10.02 12.03 -13.17
C ASP A 171 -9.75 10.74 -13.99
N THR A 172 -8.49 10.41 -14.23
CA THR A 172 -8.04 9.21 -14.95
C THR A 172 -7.83 8.00 -14.06
N PHE A 173 -7.95 8.16 -12.74
CA PHE A 173 -7.76 7.07 -11.79
C PHE A 173 -9.07 6.36 -11.48
N ARG A 174 -9.01 5.04 -11.60
CA ARG A 174 -10.12 4.13 -11.36
C ARG A 174 -9.74 3.13 -10.30
N CYS A 175 -10.61 2.92 -9.31
CA CYS A 175 -10.50 1.81 -8.36
C CYS A 175 -11.78 0.97 -8.37
N ASP A 176 -11.62 -0.33 -8.47
CA ASP A 176 -12.68 -1.33 -8.42
C ASP A 176 -12.65 -2.07 -7.09
N SER A 177 -13.76 -2.07 -6.36
CA SER A 177 -13.92 -2.82 -5.11
C SER A 177 -14.56 -4.18 -5.40
N ALA A 178 -13.89 -5.27 -5.04
CA ALA A 178 -14.40 -6.64 -5.20
C ALA A 178 -14.18 -7.46 -3.93
N THR A 179 -14.94 -8.55 -3.77
CA THR A 179 -14.75 -9.49 -2.65
C THR A 179 -13.36 -10.15 -2.65
N THR A 180 -12.68 -10.15 -3.80
CA THR A 180 -11.33 -10.68 -3.99
C THR A 180 -10.23 -9.67 -3.69
N GLY A 181 -10.55 -8.39 -3.51
CA GLY A 181 -9.61 -7.31 -3.27
C GLY A 181 -9.96 -6.02 -4.03
N VAL A 182 -9.00 -5.11 -4.10
CA VAL A 182 -9.11 -3.83 -4.81
C VAL A 182 -8.17 -3.81 -6.00
N THR A 183 -8.64 -3.30 -7.14
CA THR A 183 -7.80 -2.99 -8.30
C THR A 183 -7.85 -1.50 -8.55
N CYS A 184 -6.70 -0.82 -8.55
CA CYS A 184 -6.60 0.59 -8.94
C CYS A 184 -5.73 0.74 -10.19
N GLN A 185 -6.15 1.62 -11.11
CA GLN A 185 -5.50 1.82 -12.39
C GLN A 185 -5.55 3.28 -12.83
N ASN A 186 -4.47 3.74 -13.43
CA ASN A 186 -4.49 4.95 -14.25
C ASN A 186 -4.92 4.56 -15.68
N GLN A 187 -6.10 4.98 -16.08
CA GLN A 187 -6.69 4.65 -17.38
C GLN A 187 -5.91 5.26 -18.57
N SER A 188 -5.12 6.31 -18.34
CA SER A 188 -4.31 6.95 -19.39
C SER A 188 -3.04 6.16 -19.72
N THR A 189 -2.44 5.49 -18.73
CA THR A 189 -1.17 4.75 -18.91
C THR A 189 -1.37 3.25 -18.96
N GLY A 190 -2.49 2.76 -18.42
CA GLY A 190 -2.77 1.35 -18.25
C GLY A 190 -2.07 0.72 -17.04
N HIS A 191 -1.18 1.46 -16.36
CA HIS A 191 -0.52 0.97 -15.15
C HIS A 191 -1.49 0.93 -13.97
N GLY A 192 -1.25 -0.02 -13.07
CA GLY A 192 -2.08 -0.18 -11.89
C GLY A 192 -1.55 -1.22 -10.92
N PHE A 193 -2.34 -1.46 -9.90
CA PHE A 193 -2.09 -2.53 -8.94
C PHE A 193 -3.38 -3.25 -8.55
N PHE A 194 -3.21 -4.47 -8.13
CA PHE A 194 -4.20 -5.24 -7.38
C PHE A 194 -3.68 -5.45 -5.96
N MET A 195 -4.57 -5.41 -4.98
CA MET A 195 -4.29 -5.65 -3.56
C MET A 195 -5.39 -6.48 -2.92
N SER A 196 -5.02 -7.54 -2.22
CA SER A 196 -5.89 -8.36 -1.38
C SER A 196 -5.16 -8.74 -0.09
N ARG A 197 -5.79 -9.53 0.76
CA ARG A 197 -5.13 -10.12 1.93
C ARG A 197 -4.03 -11.11 1.53
N GLU A 198 -4.28 -11.89 0.49
CA GLU A 198 -3.44 -13.01 0.07
C GLU A 198 -2.28 -12.58 -0.83
N SER A 199 -2.44 -11.51 -1.60
CA SER A 199 -1.47 -11.13 -2.62
C SER A 199 -1.62 -9.69 -3.09
N TYR A 200 -0.57 -9.21 -3.74
CA TYR A 200 -0.61 -8.00 -4.55
C TYR A 200 0.06 -8.24 -5.91
N ARG A 201 -0.15 -7.35 -6.85
CA ARG A 201 0.59 -7.32 -8.12
C ARG A 201 0.54 -5.92 -8.72
N PHE A 202 1.57 -5.57 -9.47
CA PHE A 202 1.61 -4.41 -10.37
C PHE A 202 1.39 -4.85 -11.83
N PHE A 203 0.88 -3.94 -12.65
CA PHE A 203 0.69 -4.16 -14.08
C PHE A 203 0.77 -2.84 -14.88
#